data_fc8a5eaee8d4259f690cfa48e1a93eaf
#
_entry.id   fc8a5eaee8d4259f690cfa48e1a93eaf
#
_cell.length_a   1.000
_cell.length_b   1.000
_cell.length_c   1.000
_cell.angle_alpha   90.00
_cell.angle_beta   90.00
_cell.angle_gamma   90.00
#
_symmetry.space_group_name_H-M   'P 1'
#
loop_
_entity.id
_entity.type
_entity.pdbx_description
1 polymer ?
#
loop_
_entity_poly.entity_id
_entity_poly.type
_entity_poly.pdbx_seq_one_letter_code
_entity_poly.pdbx_strand_id
1 'polypeptide(L)'
;MKQLHDLRALPLVSIAAMMAAVPALAQTNTSSLDHEVVLSDLDAPWDMAFLPDGTMFFTEKCHGLSVRLPDGTVNALLGVGDTAGYATNGEDLFCEGQAGMMGVAVDPDFADNRRIYVYSTSNMSDPHTNRLMRFEVNGDLTDVSGRTDLVDDVPYKMEATDQPFGGPGAHNGGRVAFGPEGHLFLTTGDNHNAEVPQSPTMMGSKVLRLDTDGNAAEGNAPPEGFDPRTYTYGHRNVQGLAFHPGTGTPITAEHGPWHSDEITVLENGGNGGWDPRPNMAGRGDCPDGYCGYEPNQMEGMNRYERRAYMPMTDFETYPDAMPPIWTNNGWSQGISGAAFLEGEAWGDWEGAMVVSYLGIGFGGTPVGERIDVVELDEGEISVFDVTEMTLPMESQRFRALATGPDGSLYVSSEEGMIHKLTPTD
;
A
#
# COMPACT_ATOMS: atom_id res chain seq x y z
N MET A 1 -72.45 -61.25 -14.49
CA MET A 1 -71.25 -60.64 -15.01
C MET A 1 -71.26 -59.11 -14.72
N LYS A 2 -70.60 -58.67 -13.68
CA LYS A 2 -70.19 -57.28 -13.46
C LYS A 2 -69.16 -57.34 -12.37
N GLN A 3 -67.93 -56.99 -12.72
CA GLN A 3 -66.80 -56.95 -11.81
C GLN A 3 -66.86 -55.73 -10.92
N LEU A 4 -66.61 -55.93 -9.63
CA LEU A 4 -66.38 -54.89 -8.63
C LEU A 4 -64.90 -54.40 -8.78
N HIS A 5 -64.71 -53.14 -8.85
CA HIS A 5 -63.41 -52.47 -8.75
C HIS A 5 -63.07 -52.14 -7.30
N ASP A 6 -61.95 -52.70 -6.85
CA ASP A 6 -61.34 -52.41 -5.57
C ASP A 6 -60.82 -50.97 -5.51
N LEU A 7 -61.29 -50.22 -4.55
CA LEU A 7 -60.71 -48.94 -4.16
C LEU A 7 -59.54 -49.16 -3.19
N ARG A 8 -58.30 -49.00 -3.70
CA ARG A 8 -57.13 -49.01 -2.85
C ARG A 8 -56.96 -47.65 -2.18
N ALA A 9 -56.88 -47.69 -0.85
CA ALA A 9 -56.54 -46.52 0.00
C ALA A 9 -55.09 -46.09 -0.25
N LEU A 10 -54.85 -44.78 -0.50
CA LEU A 10 -53.55 -44.14 -0.56
C LEU A 10 -53.12 -43.79 0.84
N PRO A 11 -51.85 -43.98 1.22
CA PRO A 11 -51.36 -43.57 2.53
C PRO A 11 -51.14 -42.02 2.59
N LEU A 12 -51.59 -41.41 3.67
CA LEU A 12 -51.27 -40.05 4.01
C LEU A 12 -49.76 -39.95 4.32
N VAL A 13 -49.05 -39.22 3.49
CA VAL A 13 -47.68 -38.81 3.78
C VAL A 13 -47.73 -37.55 4.64
N SER A 14 -47.32 -37.68 5.89
CA SER A 14 -47.12 -36.52 6.79
C SER A 14 -45.90 -35.77 6.34
N ILE A 15 -46.08 -34.56 5.84
CA ILE A 15 -44.97 -33.60 5.56
C ILE A 15 -44.56 -32.98 6.92
N ALA A 16 -43.46 -33.46 7.47
CA ALA A 16 -42.79 -32.79 8.57
C ALA A 16 -42.13 -31.50 8.01
N ALA A 17 -42.65 -30.35 8.42
CA ALA A 17 -42.02 -29.07 8.14
C ALA A 17 -40.69 -28.97 8.92
N MET A 18 -39.57 -29.15 8.22
CA MET A 18 -38.25 -28.73 8.74
C MET A 18 -38.24 -27.22 8.77
N MET A 19 -38.39 -26.63 9.97
CA MET A 19 -37.97 -25.25 10.19
C MET A 19 -36.46 -25.21 10.05
N ALA A 20 -35.95 -24.68 8.93
CA ALA A 20 -34.56 -24.29 8.81
C ALA A 20 -34.34 -23.15 9.85
N ALA A 21 -33.45 -23.40 10.80
CA ALA A 21 -32.94 -22.35 11.66
C ALA A 21 -32.20 -21.36 10.74
N VAL A 22 -32.69 -20.16 10.62
CA VAL A 22 -31.97 -19.03 10.04
C VAL A 22 -30.79 -18.81 10.98
N PRO A 23 -29.55 -18.88 10.52
CA PRO A 23 -28.43 -18.50 11.38
C PRO A 23 -28.69 -17.05 11.84
N ALA A 24 -28.63 -16.82 13.13
CA ALA A 24 -28.58 -15.47 13.66
C ALA A 24 -27.37 -14.79 13.01
N LEU A 25 -27.59 -13.72 12.28
CA LEU A 25 -26.53 -12.83 11.88
C LEU A 25 -25.79 -12.46 13.17
N ALA A 26 -24.54 -12.86 13.28
CA ALA A 26 -23.68 -12.40 14.34
C ALA A 26 -23.73 -10.87 14.28
N GLN A 27 -24.18 -10.24 15.35
CA GLN A 27 -23.95 -8.81 15.53
C GLN A 27 -22.44 -8.67 15.63
N THR A 28 -21.81 -8.16 14.60
CA THR A 28 -20.43 -7.71 14.68
C THR A 28 -20.41 -6.64 15.75
N ASN A 29 -19.79 -6.94 16.89
CA ASN A 29 -19.43 -5.94 17.89
C ASN A 29 -18.36 -5.06 17.24
N THR A 30 -18.79 -4.00 16.57
CA THR A 30 -17.88 -2.94 16.16
C THR A 30 -17.37 -2.29 17.43
N SER A 31 -16.08 -2.50 17.75
CA SER A 31 -15.44 -1.82 18.86
C SER A 31 -15.67 -0.32 18.71
N SER A 32 -16.13 0.35 19.76
CA SER A 32 -16.14 1.80 19.76
C SER A 32 -14.68 2.27 19.82
N LEU A 33 -14.37 3.35 19.11
CA LEU A 33 -13.01 3.89 18.99
C LEU A 33 -12.92 5.24 19.70
N ASP A 34 -11.91 5.42 20.54
CA ASP A 34 -11.46 6.74 20.96
C ASP A 34 -10.54 7.33 19.87
N HIS A 35 -10.62 8.65 19.71
CA HIS A 35 -9.87 9.38 18.71
C HIS A 35 -9.07 10.52 19.35
N GLU A 36 -7.80 10.61 18.96
CA GLU A 36 -6.90 11.70 19.30
C GLU A 36 -6.23 12.24 18.03
N VAL A 37 -6.10 13.55 17.89
CA VAL A 37 -5.21 14.19 16.91
C VAL A 37 -3.84 14.30 17.57
N VAL A 38 -2.91 13.46 17.13
CA VAL A 38 -1.54 13.38 17.70
C VAL A 38 -0.68 14.52 17.20
N LEU A 39 -0.80 14.86 15.90
CA LEU A 39 -0.14 15.97 15.24
C LEU A 39 -1.11 16.63 14.25
N SER A 40 -1.00 17.95 14.09
CA SER A 40 -1.74 18.76 13.13
C SER A 40 -0.82 19.75 12.42
N ASP A 41 -1.36 20.45 11.43
CA ASP A 41 -0.65 21.48 10.66
C ASP A 41 0.60 20.94 9.91
N LEU A 42 0.58 19.66 9.53
CA LEU A 42 1.62 19.01 8.74
C LEU A 42 1.40 19.24 7.24
N ASP A 43 2.45 19.08 6.44
CA ASP A 43 2.36 19.13 4.98
C ASP A 43 2.30 17.73 4.37
N ALA A 44 1.08 17.22 4.20
CA ALA A 44 0.82 15.90 3.63
C ALA A 44 1.69 14.79 4.26
N PRO A 45 1.49 14.45 5.56
CA PRO A 45 2.24 13.40 6.23
C PRO A 45 2.08 12.08 5.49
N TRP A 46 3.22 11.46 5.12
CA TRP A 46 3.21 10.36 4.18
C TRP A 46 3.36 8.99 4.83
N ASP A 47 4.24 8.85 5.82
CA ASP A 47 4.50 7.58 6.51
C ASP A 47 4.90 7.76 7.97
N MET A 48 4.82 6.68 8.75
CA MET A 48 5.15 6.65 10.18
C MET A 48 5.83 5.34 10.54
N ALA A 49 6.83 5.41 11.43
CA ALA A 49 7.50 4.26 12.01
C ALA A 49 7.78 4.49 13.50
N PHE A 50 7.65 3.46 14.31
CA PHE A 50 7.71 3.56 15.78
C PHE A 50 8.91 2.86 16.37
N LEU A 51 9.45 3.42 17.46
CA LEU A 51 10.26 2.69 18.43
C LEU A 51 9.36 2.08 19.53
N PRO A 52 9.84 1.06 20.23
CA PRO A 52 9.05 0.41 21.28
C PRO A 52 8.64 1.31 22.45
N ASP A 53 9.31 2.46 22.64
CA ASP A 53 9.00 3.44 23.68
C ASP A 53 7.92 4.45 23.29
N GLY A 54 7.38 4.36 22.06
CA GLY A 54 6.39 5.28 21.51
C GLY A 54 6.98 6.48 20.77
N THR A 55 8.29 6.56 20.63
CA THR A 55 8.93 7.52 19.72
C THR A 55 8.48 7.23 18.29
N MET A 56 7.97 8.25 17.58
CA MET A 56 7.43 8.13 16.23
C MET A 56 8.26 8.95 15.24
N PHE A 57 8.89 8.30 14.28
CA PHE A 57 9.42 8.95 13.08
C PHE A 57 8.31 9.09 12.06
N PHE A 58 8.22 10.25 11.41
CA PHE A 58 7.23 10.48 10.37
C PHE A 58 7.81 11.35 9.26
N THR A 59 7.26 11.18 8.07
CA THR A 59 7.65 11.95 6.90
C THR A 59 6.52 12.87 6.47
N GLU A 60 6.91 14.06 6.02
CA GLU A 60 6.05 15.02 5.31
C GLU A 60 6.56 15.16 3.88
N LYS A 61 5.68 15.01 2.92
CA LYS A 61 6.06 14.87 1.50
C LYS A 61 6.99 15.98 1.01
N CYS A 62 6.69 17.23 1.33
CA CYS A 62 7.46 18.39 0.87
C CYS A 62 8.32 19.04 1.95
N HIS A 63 8.20 18.61 3.20
CA HIS A 63 9.00 19.16 4.30
C HIS A 63 10.18 18.27 4.66
N GLY A 64 9.94 16.99 4.95
CA GLY A 64 11.03 16.09 5.31
C GLY A 64 10.69 15.06 6.38
N LEU A 65 11.74 14.55 7.02
CA LEU A 65 11.68 13.60 8.12
C LEU A 65 11.74 14.30 9.47
N SER A 66 10.81 13.99 10.34
CA SER A 66 10.76 14.46 11.72
C SER A 66 10.58 13.30 12.69
N VAL A 67 10.85 13.55 13.98
CA VAL A 67 10.60 12.59 15.06
C VAL A 67 9.80 13.26 16.17
N ARG A 68 8.75 12.58 16.64
CA ARG A 68 7.96 12.94 17.81
C ARG A 68 8.34 12.04 18.97
N LEU A 69 8.77 12.64 20.07
CA LEU A 69 9.10 11.95 21.31
C LEU A 69 7.85 11.60 22.12
N PRO A 70 7.91 10.67 23.08
CA PRO A 70 6.76 10.30 23.91
C PRO A 70 6.17 11.46 24.72
N ASP A 71 6.97 12.48 25.04
CA ASP A 71 6.53 13.68 25.74
C ASP A 71 5.84 14.73 24.84
N GLY A 72 5.71 14.43 23.54
CA GLY A 72 5.11 15.29 22.53
C GLY A 72 6.09 16.25 21.84
N THR A 73 7.36 16.30 22.25
CA THR A 73 8.38 17.10 21.58
C THR A 73 8.60 16.62 20.15
N VAL A 74 8.66 17.52 19.16
CA VAL A 74 8.95 17.21 17.76
C VAL A 74 10.28 17.84 17.36
N ASN A 75 11.18 17.03 16.80
CA ASN A 75 12.43 17.47 16.22
C ASN A 75 12.42 17.22 14.71
N ALA A 76 12.77 18.24 13.93
CA ALA A 76 12.95 18.14 12.49
C ALA A 76 14.38 17.65 12.18
N LEU A 77 14.50 16.54 11.46
CA LEU A 77 15.77 15.82 11.24
C LEU A 77 16.37 16.10 9.86
N LEU A 78 15.70 15.68 8.79
CA LEU A 78 16.17 15.78 7.40
C LEU A 78 15.15 16.53 6.54
N GLY A 79 15.52 17.70 6.04
CA GLY A 79 14.67 18.53 5.19
C GLY A 79 14.71 18.09 3.72
N VAL A 80 13.64 18.35 2.99
CA VAL A 80 13.57 18.27 1.53
C VAL A 80 14.04 19.61 0.95
N GLY A 81 15.12 19.59 0.16
CA GLY A 81 15.71 20.81 -0.37
C GLY A 81 16.15 21.77 0.75
N ASP A 82 15.80 23.04 0.60
CA ASP A 82 16.13 24.12 1.54
C ASP A 82 15.08 24.33 2.64
N THR A 83 14.28 23.31 2.98
CA THR A 83 13.21 23.44 3.96
C THR A 83 13.75 23.95 5.30
N ALA A 84 13.24 25.08 5.76
CA ALA A 84 13.72 25.73 6.97
C ALA A 84 13.34 24.95 8.24
N GLY A 85 14.24 24.96 9.23
CA GLY A 85 13.99 24.37 10.54
C GLY A 85 14.48 22.94 10.70
N TYR A 86 14.95 22.29 9.63
CA TYR A 86 15.55 20.96 9.69
C TYR A 86 17.04 21.03 10.04
N ALA A 87 17.51 20.05 10.81
CA ALA A 87 18.90 19.99 11.26
C ALA A 87 19.85 19.65 10.11
N THR A 88 19.45 18.72 9.24
CA THR A 88 20.17 18.34 8.03
C THR A 88 19.30 18.64 6.82
N ASN A 89 19.85 19.30 5.81
CA ASN A 89 19.17 19.57 4.54
C ASN A 89 19.60 18.54 3.49
N GLY A 90 18.61 17.98 2.79
CA GLY A 90 18.82 17.13 1.62
C GLY A 90 18.72 18.00 0.37
N GLU A 91 19.81 18.67 -0.02
CA GLU A 91 19.80 19.65 -1.13
C GLU A 91 19.36 19.05 -2.48
N ASP A 92 19.59 17.75 -2.68
CA ASP A 92 19.16 17.00 -3.87
C ASP A 92 17.75 16.44 -3.75
N LEU A 93 17.17 16.42 -2.54
CA LEU A 93 15.81 15.94 -2.34
C LEU A 93 14.82 17.01 -2.75
N PHE A 94 13.75 16.62 -3.44
CA PHE A 94 12.78 17.58 -3.92
C PHE A 94 11.35 17.02 -3.88
N CYS A 95 10.38 17.92 -3.94
CA CYS A 95 8.96 17.59 -3.96
C CYS A 95 8.33 18.22 -5.21
N GLU A 96 7.64 17.36 -5.98
CA GLU A 96 6.90 17.79 -7.16
C GLU A 96 5.74 16.83 -7.45
N GLY A 97 4.52 17.34 -7.53
CA GLY A 97 3.34 16.52 -7.81
C GLY A 97 3.10 15.46 -6.74
N GLN A 98 3.17 14.18 -7.11
CA GLN A 98 3.01 13.07 -6.17
C GLN A 98 4.32 12.67 -5.48
N ALA A 99 5.45 13.13 -5.97
CA ALA A 99 6.78 12.79 -5.48
C ALA A 99 7.23 13.72 -4.34
N GLY A 100 8.19 13.26 -3.55
CA GLY A 100 8.76 13.94 -2.41
C GLY A 100 9.39 12.94 -1.46
N MET A 101 9.43 13.25 -0.17
CA MET A 101 9.81 12.29 0.87
C MET A 101 8.60 11.42 1.22
N MET A 102 8.77 10.10 1.14
CA MET A 102 7.69 9.12 1.22
C MET A 102 7.89 8.18 2.41
N GLY A 103 8.27 6.93 2.16
CA GLY A 103 8.37 5.89 3.18
C GLY A 103 9.49 6.11 4.20
N VAL A 104 9.25 5.64 5.41
CA VAL A 104 10.24 5.60 6.49
C VAL A 104 10.18 4.26 7.22
N ALA A 105 11.34 3.69 7.55
CA ALA A 105 11.45 2.52 8.41
C ALA A 105 12.57 2.70 9.42
N VAL A 106 12.37 2.15 10.61
CA VAL A 106 13.38 2.11 11.68
C VAL A 106 14.04 0.74 11.66
N ASP A 107 15.37 0.70 11.77
CA ASP A 107 16.12 -0.55 11.85
C ASP A 107 15.68 -1.37 13.07
N PRO A 108 15.45 -2.69 12.96
CA PRO A 108 15.12 -3.53 14.11
C PRO A 108 16.14 -3.45 15.24
N ASP A 109 17.42 -3.20 14.91
CA ASP A 109 18.51 -3.04 15.86
C ASP A 109 18.80 -1.55 16.17
N PHE A 110 17.81 -0.66 16.02
CA PHE A 110 17.98 0.80 16.20
C PHE A 110 18.62 1.17 17.54
N ALA A 111 18.35 0.45 18.58
CA ALA A 111 18.95 0.69 19.91
C ALA A 111 20.48 0.64 19.86
N ASP A 112 21.05 -0.22 19.01
CA ASP A 112 22.49 -0.41 18.87
C ASP A 112 23.10 0.40 17.72
N ASN A 113 22.40 0.49 16.57
CA ASN A 113 22.95 1.04 15.34
C ASN A 113 22.41 2.42 14.94
N ARG A 114 21.29 2.86 15.53
CA ARG A 114 20.65 4.16 15.29
C ARG A 114 20.24 4.42 13.84
N ARG A 115 20.03 3.38 13.03
CA ARG A 115 19.76 3.49 11.60
C ARG A 115 18.27 3.72 11.31
N ILE A 116 18.04 4.55 10.31
CA ILE A 116 16.71 4.82 9.75
C ILE A 116 16.80 4.82 8.23
N TYR A 117 15.75 4.37 7.58
CA TYR A 117 15.66 4.23 6.13
C TYR A 117 14.57 5.14 5.61
N VAL A 118 14.87 5.93 4.58
CA VAL A 118 13.96 6.93 4.01
C VAL A 118 13.94 6.78 2.49
N TYR A 119 12.75 6.76 1.92
CA TYR A 119 12.56 6.76 0.48
C TYR A 119 12.10 8.14 0.02
N SER A 120 12.82 8.73 -0.91
CA SER A 120 12.53 10.09 -1.39
C SER A 120 12.97 10.28 -2.83
N THR A 121 12.38 11.27 -3.49
CA THR A 121 12.79 11.73 -4.81
C THR A 121 14.04 12.57 -4.73
N SER A 122 14.98 12.38 -5.69
CA SER A 122 16.27 13.07 -5.75
C SER A 122 16.60 13.52 -7.16
N ASN A 123 17.17 14.71 -7.29
CA ASN A 123 17.70 15.26 -8.55
C ASN A 123 19.22 15.06 -8.70
N MET A 124 19.82 14.16 -7.92
CA MET A 124 21.25 13.87 -7.97
C MET A 124 21.67 13.23 -9.30
N SER A 125 20.75 12.58 -10.02
CA SER A 125 20.97 12.01 -11.35
C SER A 125 20.09 12.69 -12.40
N ASP A 126 20.45 12.54 -13.67
CA ASP A 126 19.67 12.98 -14.83
C ASP A 126 19.50 11.78 -15.79
N PRO A 127 18.27 11.25 -15.96
CA PRO A 127 17.01 11.71 -15.36
C PRO A 127 16.97 11.55 -13.83
N HIS A 128 16.09 12.30 -13.16
CA HIS A 128 15.85 12.20 -11.72
C HIS A 128 15.44 10.77 -11.34
N THR A 129 15.70 10.39 -10.09
CA THR A 129 15.35 9.06 -9.56
C THR A 129 14.70 9.18 -8.19
N ASN A 130 13.97 8.13 -7.80
CA ASN A 130 13.62 7.92 -6.40
C ASN A 130 14.72 7.07 -5.75
N ARG A 131 15.05 7.36 -4.49
CA ARG A 131 16.14 6.71 -3.77
C ARG A 131 15.72 6.19 -2.42
N LEU A 132 16.19 5.00 -2.08
CA LEU A 132 16.18 4.50 -0.72
C LEU A 132 17.51 4.83 -0.07
N MET A 133 17.45 5.61 0.99
CA MET A 133 18.63 6.09 1.72
C MET A 133 18.62 5.58 3.15
N ARG A 134 19.78 5.27 3.69
CA ARG A 134 20.00 4.98 5.11
C ARG A 134 20.74 6.13 5.76
N PHE A 135 20.33 6.48 6.98
CA PHE A 135 20.97 7.48 7.83
C PHE A 135 21.20 6.93 9.24
N GLU A 136 22.09 7.57 9.97
CA GLU A 136 22.25 7.39 11.42
C GLU A 136 21.67 8.58 12.16
N VAL A 137 20.77 8.32 13.13
CA VAL A 137 20.15 9.34 13.97
C VAL A 137 21.01 9.52 15.22
N ASN A 138 21.34 10.75 15.60
CA ASN A 138 22.14 11.04 16.80
C ASN A 138 21.42 10.60 18.10
N GLY A 139 22.18 10.57 19.21
CA GLY A 139 21.68 10.10 20.51
C GLY A 139 20.48 10.88 21.04
N ASP A 140 20.43 12.17 20.77
CA ASP A 140 19.38 13.08 21.25
C ASP A 140 18.16 13.17 20.31
N LEU A 141 18.14 12.42 19.21
CA LEU A 141 17.08 12.44 18.17
C LEU A 141 16.83 13.84 17.60
N THR A 142 17.90 14.60 17.32
CA THR A 142 17.83 15.97 16.84
C THR A 142 18.51 16.17 15.49
N ASP A 143 19.22 15.17 14.98
CA ASP A 143 19.97 15.26 13.72
C ASP A 143 20.19 13.88 13.10
N VAL A 144 20.44 13.84 11.80
CA VAL A 144 20.85 12.65 11.04
C VAL A 144 22.16 12.88 10.31
N SER A 145 22.92 11.81 10.10
CA SER A 145 24.20 11.84 9.40
C SER A 145 24.46 10.51 8.68
N GLY A 146 25.58 10.38 7.99
CA GLY A 146 26.03 9.10 7.44
C GLY A 146 25.18 8.58 6.29
N ARG A 147 24.60 9.47 5.45
CA ARG A 147 23.79 9.07 4.29
C ARG A 147 24.49 8.02 3.45
N THR A 148 23.77 6.96 3.16
CA THR A 148 24.13 5.93 2.20
C THR A 148 22.94 5.67 1.30
N ASP A 149 23.09 5.87 -0.01
CA ASP A 149 22.06 5.52 -0.99
C ASP A 149 22.11 4.02 -1.24
N LEU A 150 21.09 3.29 -0.81
CA LEU A 150 21.01 1.83 -0.91
C LEU A 150 20.42 1.38 -2.24
N VAL A 151 19.42 2.12 -2.73
CA VAL A 151 18.82 1.99 -4.06
C VAL A 151 18.74 3.38 -4.65
N ASP A 152 19.31 3.59 -5.83
CA ASP A 152 19.43 4.92 -6.45
C ASP A 152 18.94 4.97 -7.90
N ASP A 153 18.35 3.87 -8.37
CA ASP A 153 17.99 3.61 -9.76
C ASP A 153 16.47 3.39 -9.98
N VAL A 154 15.63 3.75 -9.01
CA VAL A 154 14.17 3.67 -9.19
C VAL A 154 13.71 4.83 -10.09
N PRO A 155 13.00 4.55 -11.19
CA PRO A 155 12.57 5.58 -12.12
C PRO A 155 11.72 6.68 -11.48
N TYR A 156 11.81 7.89 -12.03
CA TYR A 156 10.97 9.04 -11.71
C TYR A 156 10.22 9.49 -12.97
N LYS A 157 8.94 9.85 -12.84
CA LYS A 157 8.17 10.39 -13.95
C LYS A 157 8.47 11.87 -14.15
N MET A 158 9.18 12.20 -15.22
CA MET A 158 9.41 13.59 -15.64
C MET A 158 8.13 14.22 -16.20
N GLU A 159 8.00 15.54 -16.09
CA GLU A 159 6.83 16.28 -16.62
C GLU A 159 6.67 16.12 -18.13
N ALA A 160 7.76 16.18 -18.87
CA ALA A 160 7.77 16.14 -20.32
C ALA A 160 7.67 14.70 -20.87
N THR A 161 6.56 14.01 -20.60
CA THR A 161 6.28 12.67 -21.13
C THR A 161 5.06 12.69 -22.01
N ASP A 162 4.88 11.66 -22.85
CA ASP A 162 3.69 11.50 -23.70
C ASP A 162 2.42 11.15 -22.88
N GLN A 163 2.57 10.92 -21.58
CA GLN A 163 1.50 10.62 -20.64
C GLN A 163 1.33 11.76 -19.63
N PRO A 164 0.42 12.73 -19.87
CA PRO A 164 0.25 13.90 -19.00
C PRO A 164 -0.49 13.62 -17.69
N PHE A 165 -1.16 12.45 -17.58
CA PHE A 165 -1.96 12.14 -16.40
C PHE A 165 -1.11 11.81 -15.17
N GLY A 166 -1.60 12.18 -14.00
CA GLY A 166 -0.91 12.03 -12.73
C GLY A 166 0.17 13.08 -12.46
N GLY A 167 0.57 13.84 -13.49
CA GLY A 167 1.61 14.86 -13.36
C GLY A 167 3.02 14.29 -13.16
N PRO A 168 4.02 15.16 -12.93
CA PRO A 168 5.37 14.73 -12.58
C PRO A 168 5.37 13.93 -11.27
N GLY A 169 6.29 13.02 -11.15
CA GLY A 169 6.44 12.16 -9.98
C GLY A 169 5.26 11.25 -9.67
N ALA A 170 4.40 10.95 -10.66
CA ALA A 170 3.29 10.03 -10.42
C ALA A 170 3.77 8.59 -10.27
N HIS A 171 3.06 7.80 -9.45
CA HIS A 171 3.25 6.37 -9.23
C HIS A 171 4.66 5.99 -8.78
N ASN A 172 5.04 6.45 -7.61
CA ASN A 172 6.36 6.13 -7.03
C ASN A 172 6.36 4.85 -6.19
N GLY A 173 5.18 4.27 -5.86
CA GLY A 173 5.06 3.32 -4.76
C GLY A 173 5.39 4.02 -3.44
N GLY A 174 6.43 3.59 -2.76
CA GLY A 174 7.07 4.39 -1.70
C GLY A 174 7.00 3.80 -0.29
N ARG A 175 6.36 2.66 -0.07
CA ARG A 175 6.35 2.04 1.26
C ARG A 175 7.68 1.36 1.56
N VAL A 176 8.22 1.63 2.75
CA VAL A 176 9.43 1.02 3.27
C VAL A 176 9.08 0.34 4.59
N ALA A 177 9.40 -0.93 4.74
CA ALA A 177 9.11 -1.66 5.97
C ALA A 177 10.07 -2.84 6.17
N PHE A 178 10.36 -3.18 7.43
CA PHE A 178 11.05 -4.42 7.76
C PHE A 178 10.06 -5.57 7.89
N GLY A 179 10.33 -6.66 7.19
CA GLY A 179 9.65 -7.92 7.43
C GLY A 179 10.16 -8.61 8.70
N PRO A 180 9.43 -9.60 9.21
CA PRO A 180 9.74 -10.26 10.50
C PRO A 180 11.09 -11.01 10.51
N GLU A 181 11.64 -11.32 9.32
CA GLU A 181 12.97 -11.93 9.20
C GLU A 181 14.12 -10.90 9.19
N GLY A 182 13.82 -9.61 9.38
CA GLY A 182 14.80 -8.52 9.40
C GLY A 182 15.24 -8.05 8.01
N HIS A 183 14.57 -8.46 6.94
CA HIS A 183 14.81 -7.94 5.61
C HIS A 183 14.00 -6.65 5.37
N LEU A 184 14.61 -5.70 4.66
CA LEU A 184 14.00 -4.45 4.28
C LEU A 184 13.23 -4.60 2.96
N PHE A 185 11.96 -4.21 2.95
CA PHE A 185 11.13 -4.19 1.76
C PHE A 185 10.90 -2.75 1.30
N LEU A 186 10.95 -2.56 -0.02
CA LEU A 186 10.62 -1.30 -0.69
C LEU A 186 9.62 -1.56 -1.80
N THR A 187 8.51 -0.83 -1.83
CA THR A 187 7.56 -0.85 -2.94
C THR A 187 7.84 0.28 -3.92
N THR A 188 7.73 0.01 -5.20
CA THR A 188 7.93 0.99 -6.28
C THR A 188 6.77 0.97 -7.27
N GLY A 189 6.55 2.06 -7.98
CA GLY A 189 5.48 2.20 -8.98
C GLY A 189 6.00 2.23 -10.41
N ASP A 190 5.09 2.24 -11.36
CA ASP A 190 5.37 2.19 -12.80
C ASP A 190 5.62 3.56 -13.44
N ASN A 191 5.46 4.65 -12.69
CA ASN A 191 5.65 6.03 -13.14
C ASN A 191 4.81 6.38 -14.40
N HIS A 192 3.68 5.73 -14.60
CA HIS A 192 2.87 5.77 -15.84
C HIS A 192 3.64 5.33 -17.09
N ASN A 193 4.73 4.60 -16.96
CA ASN A 193 5.53 4.07 -18.06
C ASN A 193 5.24 2.58 -18.27
N ALA A 194 4.59 2.23 -19.36
CA ALA A 194 4.18 0.87 -19.68
C ALA A 194 5.37 -0.09 -19.94
N GLU A 195 6.60 0.41 -20.08
CA GLU A 195 7.79 -0.43 -20.22
C GLU A 195 8.30 -0.97 -18.87
N VAL A 196 7.92 -0.33 -17.75
CA VAL A 196 8.50 -0.59 -16.43
C VAL A 196 7.99 -1.88 -15.78
N PRO A 197 6.68 -2.21 -15.78
CA PRO A 197 6.15 -3.30 -14.96
C PRO A 197 6.80 -4.65 -15.20
N GLN A 198 6.95 -5.04 -16.45
CA GLN A 198 7.50 -6.34 -16.86
C GLN A 198 9.00 -6.28 -17.23
N SER A 199 9.65 -5.11 -17.02
CA SER A 199 11.08 -4.96 -17.29
C SER A 199 11.93 -5.71 -16.25
N PRO A 200 12.92 -6.53 -16.66
CA PRO A 200 13.79 -7.21 -15.71
C PRO A 200 14.84 -6.28 -15.06
N THR A 201 15.11 -5.13 -15.65
CA THR A 201 16.22 -4.24 -15.24
C THR A 201 15.78 -2.89 -14.69
N MET A 202 14.53 -2.47 -14.91
CA MET A 202 13.99 -1.25 -14.33
C MET A 202 13.44 -1.51 -12.93
N MET A 203 13.84 -0.71 -11.95
CA MET A 203 13.49 -0.93 -10.54
C MET A 203 12.13 -0.36 -10.13
N GLY A 204 11.37 0.22 -11.05
CA GLY A 204 9.96 0.55 -10.85
C GLY A 204 9.05 -0.67 -10.96
N SER A 205 7.81 -0.58 -10.45
CA SER A 205 6.80 -1.66 -10.49
C SER A 205 7.23 -2.94 -9.79
N LYS A 206 8.01 -2.82 -8.75
CA LYS A 206 8.60 -3.93 -8.00
C LYS A 206 8.25 -3.83 -6.51
N VAL A 207 8.27 -4.96 -5.85
CA VAL A 207 8.59 -5.01 -4.43
C VAL A 207 10.01 -5.55 -4.33
N LEU A 208 10.92 -4.78 -3.76
CA LEU A 208 12.29 -5.18 -3.53
C LEU A 208 12.40 -5.76 -2.13
N ARG A 209 13.22 -6.80 -1.96
CA ARG A 209 13.60 -7.33 -0.63
C ARG A 209 15.13 -7.29 -0.51
N LEU A 210 15.59 -6.56 0.48
CA LEU A 210 16.97 -6.14 0.64
C LEU A 210 17.52 -6.56 2.00
N ASP A 211 18.83 -6.69 2.10
CA ASP A 211 19.51 -6.60 3.38
C ASP A 211 19.63 -5.13 3.84
N THR A 212 20.15 -4.90 5.03
CA THR A 212 20.32 -3.55 5.60
C THR A 212 21.40 -2.70 4.90
N ASP A 213 22.15 -3.26 3.97
CA ASP A 213 23.16 -2.59 3.15
C ASP A 213 22.69 -2.37 1.70
N GLY A 214 21.42 -2.73 1.38
CA GLY A 214 20.81 -2.51 0.06
C GLY A 214 21.09 -3.60 -0.96
N ASN A 215 21.77 -4.68 -0.56
CA ASN A 215 21.95 -5.83 -1.44
C ASN A 215 20.68 -6.69 -1.47
N ALA A 216 20.60 -7.58 -2.47
CA ALA A 216 19.54 -8.58 -2.50
C ALA A 216 19.52 -9.40 -1.21
N ALA A 217 18.36 -9.53 -0.58
CA ALA A 217 18.21 -10.40 0.58
C ALA A 217 18.45 -11.87 0.22
N GLU A 218 19.02 -12.63 1.14
CA GLU A 218 19.20 -14.07 0.95
C GLU A 218 17.85 -14.75 0.70
N GLY A 219 17.82 -15.65 -0.27
CA GLY A 219 16.62 -16.38 -0.64
C GLY A 219 15.68 -15.65 -1.59
N ASN A 220 16.03 -14.46 -2.13
CA ASN A 220 15.30 -13.89 -3.26
C ASN A 220 15.37 -14.86 -4.46
N ALA A 221 14.24 -15.02 -5.16
CA ALA A 221 14.11 -15.95 -6.28
C ALA A 221 13.44 -15.27 -7.52
N PRO A 222 13.93 -14.11 -7.97
CA PRO A 222 13.37 -13.48 -9.16
C PRO A 222 13.58 -14.37 -10.39
N PRO A 223 12.77 -14.21 -11.45
CA PRO A 223 12.98 -14.91 -12.71
C PRO A 223 14.37 -14.59 -13.31
N GLU A 224 14.84 -15.47 -14.19
CA GLU A 224 16.14 -15.28 -14.87
C GLU A 224 16.22 -13.94 -15.61
N GLY A 225 17.28 -13.20 -15.39
CA GLY A 225 17.55 -11.89 -16.01
C GLY A 225 17.01 -10.70 -15.21
N PHE A 226 16.21 -10.92 -14.17
CA PHE A 226 15.78 -9.84 -13.27
C PHE A 226 16.90 -9.44 -12.30
N ASP A 227 16.84 -8.19 -11.84
CA ASP A 227 17.71 -7.73 -10.76
C ASP A 227 17.50 -8.59 -9.51
N PRO A 228 18.57 -9.08 -8.87
CA PRO A 228 18.44 -9.99 -7.72
C PRO A 228 17.75 -9.38 -6.50
N ARG A 229 17.64 -8.05 -6.41
CA ARG A 229 16.91 -7.35 -5.35
C ARG A 229 15.37 -7.50 -5.49
N THR A 230 14.88 -7.93 -6.66
CA THR A 230 13.45 -8.09 -6.95
C THR A 230 12.86 -9.24 -6.12
N TYR A 231 11.83 -8.95 -5.32
CA TYR A 231 11.02 -9.95 -4.63
C TYR A 231 9.79 -10.32 -5.47
N THR A 232 9.06 -9.28 -5.97
CA THR A 232 7.98 -9.42 -6.94
C THR A 232 8.04 -8.30 -7.97
N TYR A 233 7.37 -8.47 -9.11
CA TYR A 233 7.35 -7.52 -10.22
C TYR A 233 5.97 -7.44 -10.87
N GLY A 234 5.81 -6.58 -11.87
CA GLY A 234 4.53 -6.48 -12.58
C GLY A 234 3.44 -5.79 -11.75
N HIS A 235 3.82 -4.81 -10.95
CA HIS A 235 2.91 -3.97 -10.17
C HIS A 235 2.67 -2.63 -10.86
N ARG A 236 1.54 -1.99 -10.53
CA ARG A 236 1.23 -0.64 -10.99
C ARG A 236 1.73 0.43 -10.01
N ASN A 237 1.16 0.48 -8.81
CA ASN A 237 1.50 1.48 -7.81
C ASN A 237 1.16 0.97 -6.41
N VAL A 238 2.05 0.19 -5.85
CA VAL A 238 1.89 -0.40 -4.51
C VAL A 238 2.12 0.67 -3.45
N GLN A 239 1.07 1.04 -2.72
CA GLN A 239 1.14 2.07 -1.68
C GLN A 239 0.99 1.53 -0.26
N GLY A 240 0.37 0.37 -0.08
CA GLY A 240 0.29 -0.34 1.18
C GLY A 240 1.14 -1.60 1.18
N LEU A 241 1.83 -1.86 2.29
CA LEU A 241 2.57 -3.09 2.54
C LEU A 241 2.43 -3.42 4.03
N ALA A 242 1.99 -4.62 4.31
CA ALA A 242 1.90 -5.15 5.66
C ALA A 242 2.35 -6.62 5.69
N PHE A 243 2.68 -7.12 6.87
CA PHE A 243 3.11 -8.51 7.05
C PHE A 243 2.11 -9.24 7.92
N HIS A 244 1.61 -10.37 7.44
CA HIS A 244 0.67 -11.19 8.19
C HIS A 244 1.28 -11.62 9.54
N PRO A 245 0.67 -11.30 10.69
CA PRO A 245 1.32 -11.47 12.01
C PRO A 245 1.65 -12.92 12.32
N GLY A 246 0.83 -13.86 11.87
CA GLY A 246 1.03 -15.29 12.15
C GLY A 246 2.06 -15.98 11.26
N THR A 247 2.25 -15.53 10.00
CA THR A 247 3.11 -16.20 9.00
C THR A 247 4.29 -15.35 8.54
N GLY A 248 4.25 -14.04 8.75
CA GLY A 248 5.24 -13.10 8.22
C GLY A 248 5.11 -12.84 6.72
N THR A 249 4.08 -13.37 6.07
CA THR A 249 3.88 -13.23 4.63
C THR A 249 3.57 -11.78 4.27
N PRO A 250 4.28 -11.18 3.30
CA PRO A 250 4.01 -9.81 2.86
C PRO A 250 2.73 -9.75 2.03
N ILE A 251 1.90 -8.73 2.31
CA ILE A 251 0.64 -8.45 1.62
C ILE A 251 0.66 -7.00 1.19
N THR A 252 0.27 -6.74 -0.05
CA THR A 252 0.22 -5.39 -0.61
C THR A 252 -1.19 -4.89 -0.81
N ALA A 253 -1.37 -3.57 -0.69
CA ALA A 253 -2.54 -2.83 -1.13
C ALA A 253 -2.12 -1.94 -2.30
N GLU A 254 -2.75 -2.14 -3.45
CA GLU A 254 -2.31 -1.56 -4.70
C GLU A 254 -3.41 -0.79 -5.42
N HIS A 255 -3.07 0.43 -5.83
CA HIS A 255 -3.95 1.38 -6.49
C HIS A 255 -4.15 1.02 -7.97
N GLY A 256 -5.38 0.71 -8.35
CA GLY A 256 -5.75 0.30 -9.70
C GLY A 256 -5.88 1.44 -10.72
N PRO A 257 -5.91 1.11 -12.03
CA PRO A 257 -6.01 2.06 -13.13
C PRO A 257 -7.47 2.48 -13.37
N TRP A 258 -8.01 3.45 -12.65
CA TRP A 258 -9.43 3.84 -12.66
C TRP A 258 -10.39 2.79 -12.10
N HIS A 259 -9.96 1.56 -11.92
CA HIS A 259 -10.76 0.43 -11.45
C HIS A 259 -9.87 -0.57 -10.72
N SER A 260 -10.49 -1.45 -9.96
CA SER A 260 -9.84 -2.65 -9.40
C SER A 260 -8.60 -2.32 -8.55
N ASP A 261 -8.79 -1.55 -7.47
CA ASP A 261 -7.81 -1.58 -6.40
C ASP A 261 -7.71 -3.02 -5.88
N GLU A 262 -6.52 -3.48 -5.54
CA GLU A 262 -6.25 -4.89 -5.22
C GLU A 262 -5.49 -5.05 -3.90
N ILE A 263 -5.78 -6.16 -3.20
CA ILE A 263 -4.96 -6.67 -2.09
C ILE A 263 -4.37 -7.99 -2.56
N THR A 264 -3.06 -8.12 -2.51
CA THR A 264 -2.35 -9.28 -3.06
C THR A 264 -1.34 -9.84 -2.06
N VAL A 265 -1.42 -11.15 -1.83
CA VAL A 265 -0.40 -11.90 -1.08
C VAL A 265 0.80 -12.10 -1.99
N LEU A 266 1.97 -11.68 -1.56
CA LEU A 266 3.17 -11.75 -2.38
C LEU A 266 3.85 -13.11 -2.28
N GLU A 267 4.24 -13.64 -3.44
CA GLU A 267 5.04 -14.84 -3.59
C GLU A 267 6.43 -14.46 -4.11
N ASN A 268 7.48 -15.00 -3.52
CA ASN A 268 8.87 -14.73 -3.92
C ASN A 268 9.12 -15.10 -5.38
N GLY A 269 9.46 -14.12 -6.21
CA GLY A 269 9.59 -14.26 -7.67
C GLY A 269 8.28 -14.06 -8.43
N GLY A 270 7.16 -13.77 -7.75
CA GLY A 270 5.83 -13.64 -8.33
C GLY A 270 5.65 -12.41 -9.22
N ASN A 271 4.73 -12.54 -10.19
CA ASN A 271 4.31 -11.47 -11.09
C ASN A 271 2.93 -10.95 -10.67
N GLY A 272 2.78 -9.64 -10.42
CA GLY A 272 1.48 -9.00 -10.16
C GLY A 272 0.58 -8.93 -11.40
N GLY A 273 1.11 -9.20 -12.60
CA GLY A 273 0.32 -9.27 -13.83
C GLY A 273 -0.05 -7.93 -14.46
N TRP A 274 0.41 -6.80 -13.90
CA TRP A 274 0.21 -5.50 -14.51
C TRP A 274 1.12 -5.33 -15.73
N ASP A 275 0.52 -5.16 -16.90
CA ASP A 275 1.21 -4.83 -18.14
C ASP A 275 0.28 -4.03 -19.08
N PRO A 276 0.23 -2.71 -18.98
CA PRO A 276 -0.63 -1.90 -19.85
C PRO A 276 -0.16 -1.90 -21.31
N ARG A 277 1.08 -2.29 -21.59
CA ARG A 277 1.69 -2.28 -22.90
C ARG A 277 1.02 -3.19 -23.93
N PRO A 278 0.68 -4.46 -23.64
CA PRO A 278 0.05 -5.35 -24.62
C PRO A 278 -1.29 -4.83 -25.14
N ASN A 279 -2.02 -4.10 -24.31
CA ASN A 279 -3.34 -3.56 -24.64
C ASN A 279 -3.29 -2.25 -25.42
N MET A 280 -2.11 -1.77 -25.74
CA MET A 280 -1.87 -0.55 -26.50
C MET A 280 -1.61 -0.86 -27.97
N ALA A 281 -2.53 -1.61 -28.60
CA ALA A 281 -2.40 -2.03 -29.99
C ALA A 281 -2.13 -0.84 -30.92
N GLY A 282 -1.13 -1.00 -31.80
CA GLY A 282 -0.74 0.03 -32.76
C GLY A 282 0.28 1.03 -32.23
N ARG A 283 0.73 0.92 -30.98
CA ARG A 283 1.90 1.67 -30.54
C ARG A 283 3.12 1.29 -31.34
N GLY A 284 3.83 2.31 -31.78
CA GLY A 284 5.20 2.16 -32.26
C GLY A 284 6.19 2.04 -31.10
N ASP A 285 7.46 2.24 -31.41
CA ASP A 285 8.51 2.36 -30.39
C ASP A 285 8.18 3.50 -29.44
N CYS A 286 8.39 3.26 -28.14
CA CYS A 286 8.19 4.28 -27.13
C CYS A 286 9.23 5.38 -27.27
N PRO A 287 8.84 6.66 -27.44
CA PRO A 287 9.80 7.74 -27.50
C PRO A 287 10.58 7.84 -26.19
N ASP A 288 11.89 7.97 -26.29
CA ASP A 288 12.80 8.13 -25.14
C ASP A 288 12.67 7.05 -24.04
N GLY A 289 12.21 5.85 -24.42
CA GLY A 289 12.01 4.74 -23.46
C GLY A 289 10.78 4.91 -22.55
N TYR A 290 9.87 5.79 -22.89
CA TYR A 290 8.65 6.04 -22.16
C TYR A 290 7.39 5.75 -22.97
N CYS A 291 6.54 4.90 -22.44
CA CYS A 291 5.23 4.58 -23.02
C CYS A 291 4.11 4.83 -21.99
N GLY A 292 3.26 5.81 -22.23
CA GLY A 292 2.08 6.04 -21.37
C GLY A 292 0.97 4.99 -21.56
N TYR A 293 -0.10 5.08 -20.77
CA TYR A 293 -1.28 4.17 -20.88
C TYR A 293 -2.35 4.74 -21.81
N GLU A 294 -2.22 4.56 -23.07
CA GLU A 294 -3.18 5.06 -24.04
C GLU A 294 -4.64 4.63 -23.76
N PRO A 295 -4.92 3.37 -23.34
CA PRO A 295 -6.28 2.94 -23.07
C PRO A 295 -7.01 3.71 -21.97
N ASN A 296 -6.29 4.19 -20.96
CA ASN A 296 -6.88 5.01 -19.90
C ASN A 296 -7.38 6.37 -20.39
N GLN A 297 -6.90 6.78 -21.55
CA GLN A 297 -7.18 8.09 -22.14
C GLN A 297 -8.26 8.03 -23.22
N MET A 298 -8.71 6.85 -23.60
CA MET A 298 -9.75 6.69 -24.62
C MET A 298 -11.08 7.24 -24.10
N GLU A 299 -11.56 8.30 -24.72
CA GLU A 299 -12.84 8.89 -24.39
C GLU A 299 -13.98 7.88 -24.61
N GLY A 300 -14.97 7.94 -23.75
CA GLY A 300 -16.20 7.15 -23.86
C GLY A 300 -16.15 5.73 -23.31
N MET A 301 -14.98 5.19 -22.96
CA MET A 301 -14.92 3.90 -22.29
C MET A 301 -15.49 3.97 -20.88
N ASN A 302 -16.46 3.10 -20.58
CA ASN A 302 -16.89 2.88 -19.20
C ASN A 302 -15.88 1.98 -18.45
N ARG A 303 -16.05 1.85 -17.11
CA ARG A 303 -15.12 1.09 -16.26
C ARG A 303 -14.96 -0.37 -16.67
N TYR A 304 -16.02 -1.02 -17.15
CA TYR A 304 -15.99 -2.43 -17.55
C TYR A 304 -15.21 -2.62 -18.85
N GLU A 305 -15.36 -1.69 -19.80
CA GLU A 305 -14.59 -1.67 -21.04
C GLU A 305 -13.12 -1.42 -20.77
N ARG A 306 -12.78 -0.47 -19.87
CA ARG A 306 -11.41 -0.21 -19.45
C ARG A 306 -10.78 -1.42 -18.76
N ARG A 307 -11.52 -2.07 -17.85
CA ARG A 307 -11.07 -3.27 -17.16
C ARG A 307 -10.80 -4.43 -18.12
N ALA A 308 -11.66 -4.64 -19.10
CA ALA A 308 -11.50 -5.68 -20.11
C ALA A 308 -10.33 -5.39 -21.06
N TYR A 309 -10.09 -4.12 -21.36
CA TYR A 309 -9.03 -3.70 -22.27
C TYR A 309 -7.65 -3.62 -21.60
N MET A 310 -7.61 -3.27 -20.33
CA MET A 310 -6.38 -3.11 -19.54
C MET A 310 -6.65 -3.61 -18.10
N PRO A 311 -6.67 -4.93 -17.89
CA PRO A 311 -6.91 -5.50 -16.57
C PRO A 311 -5.77 -5.14 -15.61
N MET A 312 -6.08 -5.01 -14.33
CA MET A 312 -5.06 -4.77 -13.30
C MET A 312 -4.14 -5.99 -13.17
N THR A 313 -4.71 -7.19 -13.16
CA THR A 313 -3.98 -8.46 -13.27
C THR A 313 -4.36 -9.15 -14.57
N ASP A 314 -3.43 -9.24 -15.52
CA ASP A 314 -3.65 -9.82 -16.86
C ASP A 314 -3.34 -11.32 -16.88
N PHE A 315 -4.32 -12.15 -16.52
CA PHE A 315 -4.20 -13.60 -16.57
C PHE A 315 -4.21 -14.18 -17.99
N GLU A 316 -4.62 -13.42 -19.00
CA GLU A 316 -4.56 -13.88 -20.39
C GLU A 316 -3.11 -13.90 -20.89
N THR A 317 -2.35 -12.86 -20.57
CA THR A 317 -0.94 -12.74 -20.94
C THR A 317 -0.03 -13.48 -19.93
N TYR A 318 -0.36 -13.41 -18.65
CA TYR A 318 0.42 -13.97 -17.53
C TYR A 318 -0.44 -14.94 -16.72
N PRO A 319 -0.66 -16.17 -17.20
CA PRO A 319 -1.56 -17.12 -16.53
C PRO A 319 -1.09 -17.54 -15.12
N ASP A 320 0.20 -17.36 -14.83
CA ASP A 320 0.80 -17.66 -13.53
C ASP A 320 0.96 -16.39 -12.66
N ALA A 321 0.29 -15.28 -13.01
CA ALA A 321 0.30 -14.09 -12.17
C ALA A 321 -0.32 -14.36 -10.80
N MET A 322 0.20 -13.69 -9.76
CA MET A 322 -0.36 -13.79 -8.40
C MET A 322 -1.81 -13.28 -8.40
N PRO A 323 -2.78 -14.10 -8.00
CA PRO A 323 -4.15 -13.63 -7.91
C PRO A 323 -4.32 -12.69 -6.72
N PRO A 324 -5.01 -11.54 -6.89
CA PRO A 324 -5.40 -10.74 -5.74
C PRO A 324 -6.38 -11.53 -4.86
N ILE A 325 -6.21 -11.46 -3.55
CA ILE A 325 -7.15 -12.04 -2.58
C ILE A 325 -8.41 -11.18 -2.44
N TRP A 326 -8.32 -9.92 -2.83
CA TRP A 326 -9.45 -9.00 -2.89
C TRP A 326 -9.28 -7.95 -3.99
N THR A 327 -10.40 -7.57 -4.61
CA THR A 327 -10.47 -6.42 -5.51
C THR A 327 -11.82 -5.72 -5.33
N ASN A 328 -11.83 -4.40 -5.36
CA ASN A 328 -13.08 -3.65 -5.24
C ASN A 328 -14.04 -3.81 -6.44
N ASN A 329 -13.59 -4.41 -7.55
CA ASN A 329 -14.37 -4.64 -8.77
C ASN A 329 -15.12 -3.40 -9.30
N GLY A 330 -14.75 -2.22 -8.81
CA GLY A 330 -15.41 -0.95 -9.06
C GLY A 330 -14.47 0.11 -9.59
N TRP A 331 -14.85 1.38 -9.40
CA TRP A 331 -13.92 2.49 -9.56
C TRP A 331 -12.83 2.40 -8.51
N SER A 332 -11.58 2.62 -8.92
CA SER A 332 -10.48 2.79 -8.00
C SER A 332 -10.82 3.92 -7.02
N GLN A 333 -10.59 3.69 -5.75
CA GLN A 333 -10.79 4.67 -4.67
C GLN A 333 -9.46 5.10 -4.04
N GLY A 334 -8.37 4.66 -4.66
CA GLY A 334 -7.03 5.03 -4.25
C GLY A 334 -6.63 4.37 -2.94
N ILE A 335 -6.69 3.04 -2.90
CA ILE A 335 -6.17 2.27 -1.76
C ILE A 335 -4.71 2.67 -1.49
N SER A 336 -4.33 2.89 -0.24
CA SER A 336 -3.06 3.53 0.10
C SER A 336 -2.31 2.83 1.23
N GLY A 337 -2.69 3.02 2.49
CA GLY A 337 -2.03 2.38 3.63
C GLY A 337 -2.52 0.97 3.88
N ALA A 338 -1.69 0.17 4.57
CA ALA A 338 -2.04 -1.16 5.05
C ALA A 338 -1.32 -1.42 6.38
N ALA A 339 -2.03 -2.01 7.34
CA ALA A 339 -1.48 -2.45 8.61
C ALA A 339 -2.29 -3.66 9.13
N PHE A 340 -1.82 -4.29 10.20
CA PHE A 340 -2.59 -5.28 10.95
C PHE A 340 -2.98 -4.70 12.30
N LEU A 341 -4.20 -4.99 12.76
CA LEU A 341 -4.65 -4.64 14.10
C LEU A 341 -4.06 -5.64 15.08
N GLU A 342 -3.38 -5.16 16.12
CA GLU A 342 -2.69 -6.00 17.10
C GLU A 342 -3.14 -5.65 18.52
N GLY A 343 -3.47 -6.67 19.29
CA GLY A 343 -3.85 -6.56 20.70
C GLY A 343 -5.31 -6.90 20.99
N GLU A 344 -5.54 -7.57 22.12
CA GLU A 344 -6.84 -8.08 22.55
C GLU A 344 -7.96 -7.01 22.60
N ALA A 345 -7.59 -5.73 22.74
CA ALA A 345 -8.54 -4.62 22.78
C ALA A 345 -9.30 -4.43 21.45
N TRP A 346 -8.79 -4.93 20.33
CA TRP A 346 -9.48 -4.92 19.05
C TRP A 346 -10.63 -5.95 18.95
N GLY A 347 -10.73 -6.87 19.92
CA GLY A 347 -11.81 -7.87 19.98
C GLY A 347 -11.83 -8.77 18.73
N ASP A 348 -12.97 -8.81 18.04
CA ASP A 348 -13.12 -9.66 16.83
C ASP A 348 -12.24 -9.20 15.66
N TRP A 349 -11.68 -8.01 15.72
CA TRP A 349 -10.75 -7.47 14.69
C TRP A 349 -9.27 -7.68 15.00
N GLU A 350 -8.94 -8.34 16.13
CA GLU A 350 -7.56 -8.68 16.39
C GLU A 350 -7.00 -9.57 15.27
N GLY A 351 -5.86 -9.18 14.72
CA GLY A 351 -5.22 -9.86 13.59
C GLY A 351 -5.84 -9.59 12.22
N ALA A 352 -6.89 -8.77 12.14
CA ALA A 352 -7.42 -8.31 10.87
C ALA A 352 -6.48 -7.31 10.20
N MET A 353 -6.42 -7.33 8.87
CA MET A 353 -5.76 -6.30 8.09
C MET A 353 -6.65 -5.07 7.98
N VAL A 354 -6.08 -3.89 8.06
CA VAL A 354 -6.76 -2.63 7.73
C VAL A 354 -6.12 -1.99 6.53
N VAL A 355 -6.95 -1.40 5.67
CA VAL A 355 -6.52 -0.65 4.49
C VAL A 355 -7.19 0.72 4.44
N SER A 356 -6.43 1.73 4.05
CA SER A 356 -6.94 3.09 3.92
C SER A 356 -7.12 3.51 2.47
N TYR A 357 -7.93 4.53 2.24
CA TYR A 357 -8.22 5.05 0.92
C TYR A 357 -8.10 6.58 0.87
N LEU A 358 -7.47 7.05 -0.21
CA LEU A 358 -7.36 8.48 -0.52
C LEU A 358 -8.65 9.06 -1.11
N GLY A 359 -9.58 8.20 -1.50
CA GLY A 359 -10.76 8.61 -2.23
C GLY A 359 -10.49 8.93 -3.71
N ILE A 360 -11.56 9.10 -4.48
CA ILE A 360 -11.48 9.45 -5.89
C ILE A 360 -11.10 10.92 -6.00
N GLY A 361 -9.86 11.20 -6.42
CA GLY A 361 -9.34 12.56 -6.58
C GLY A 361 -9.78 13.28 -7.86
N PHE A 362 -10.55 12.63 -8.73
CA PHE A 362 -10.94 13.16 -10.02
C PHE A 362 -12.42 13.53 -10.03
N GLY A 363 -12.74 14.80 -10.19
CA GLY A 363 -14.12 15.27 -10.39
C GLY A 363 -14.72 16.12 -9.29
N GLY A 364 -13.94 16.64 -8.36
CA GLY A 364 -14.34 17.76 -7.49
C GLY A 364 -15.16 17.44 -6.25
N THR A 365 -15.56 16.18 -6.04
CA THR A 365 -16.10 15.71 -4.75
C THR A 365 -15.39 14.41 -4.39
N PRO A 366 -14.56 14.38 -3.35
CA PRO A 366 -13.94 13.17 -2.85
C PRO A 366 -15.01 12.14 -2.48
N VAL A 367 -14.84 10.91 -2.93
CA VAL A 367 -15.73 9.78 -2.60
C VAL A 367 -14.89 8.57 -2.28
N GLY A 368 -15.22 7.87 -1.21
CA GLY A 368 -14.56 6.63 -0.83
C GLY A 368 -13.36 6.81 0.09
N GLU A 369 -13.20 7.98 0.69
CA GLU A 369 -12.26 8.25 1.77
C GLU A 369 -12.71 7.51 3.02
N ARG A 370 -12.03 6.42 3.36
CA ARG A 370 -12.38 5.55 4.48
C ARG A 370 -11.22 4.65 4.88
N ILE A 371 -11.45 3.86 5.91
CA ILE A 371 -10.62 2.73 6.31
C ILE A 371 -11.52 1.48 6.29
N ASP A 372 -11.07 0.42 5.63
CA ASP A 372 -11.74 -0.88 5.65
C ASP A 372 -10.97 -1.85 6.54
N VAL A 373 -11.70 -2.66 7.30
CA VAL A 373 -11.21 -3.84 8.00
C VAL A 373 -11.39 -5.03 7.08
N VAL A 374 -10.31 -5.74 6.84
CA VAL A 374 -10.23 -6.92 5.98
C VAL A 374 -9.96 -8.13 6.87
N GLU A 375 -11.00 -8.91 7.13
CA GLU A 375 -10.91 -10.12 7.93
C GLU A 375 -10.42 -11.26 7.04
N LEU A 376 -9.38 -11.96 7.51
CA LEU A 376 -8.75 -13.07 6.81
C LEU A 376 -9.16 -14.41 7.42
N ASP A 377 -9.30 -15.44 6.59
CA ASP A 377 -9.56 -16.80 7.05
C ASP A 377 -8.39 -17.36 7.87
N GLU A 378 -8.72 -18.16 8.90
CA GLU A 378 -7.72 -18.92 9.64
C GLU A 378 -7.13 -20.04 8.76
N GLY A 379 -5.82 -19.97 8.49
CA GLY A 379 -5.04 -21.04 7.87
C GLY A 379 -4.72 -20.86 6.38
N GLU A 380 -5.53 -20.18 5.61
CA GLU A 380 -5.19 -19.71 4.26
C GLU A 380 -5.37 -18.19 4.24
N ILE A 381 -4.41 -17.44 3.68
CA ILE A 381 -4.53 -15.99 3.58
C ILE A 381 -5.51 -15.68 2.44
N SER A 382 -6.80 -15.74 2.77
CA SER A 382 -7.91 -15.37 1.90
C SER A 382 -8.86 -14.43 2.64
N VAL A 383 -9.59 -13.60 1.91
CA VAL A 383 -10.50 -12.62 2.54
C VAL A 383 -11.82 -13.28 2.89
N PHE A 384 -12.16 -13.24 4.18
CA PHE A 384 -13.43 -13.71 4.72
C PHE A 384 -14.52 -12.64 4.61
N ASP A 385 -14.22 -11.40 5.05
CA ASP A 385 -15.13 -10.26 4.98
C ASP A 385 -14.36 -8.94 4.84
N VAL A 386 -15.03 -7.90 4.36
CA VAL A 386 -14.51 -6.53 4.29
C VAL A 386 -15.58 -5.58 4.80
N THR A 387 -15.29 -4.93 5.91
CA THR A 387 -16.21 -4.00 6.58
C THR A 387 -15.61 -2.60 6.67
N GLU A 388 -16.36 -1.56 6.30
CA GLU A 388 -15.96 -0.18 6.51
C GLU A 388 -15.89 0.14 8.02
N MET A 389 -14.74 0.62 8.48
CA MET A 389 -14.53 1.02 9.87
C MET A 389 -15.35 2.27 10.19
N THR A 390 -16.17 2.22 11.22
CA THR A 390 -16.89 3.40 11.70
C THR A 390 -15.91 4.32 12.43
N LEU A 391 -15.53 5.42 11.80
CA LEU A 391 -14.57 6.37 12.34
C LEU A 391 -15.25 7.40 13.27
N PRO A 392 -14.64 7.75 14.42
CA PRO A 392 -15.11 8.79 15.32
C PRO A 392 -14.76 10.22 14.87
N MET A 393 -14.38 10.38 13.61
CA MET A 393 -13.98 11.63 12.97
C MET A 393 -14.51 11.73 11.55
N GLU A 394 -14.42 12.90 10.94
CA GLU A 394 -14.79 13.08 9.53
C GLU A 394 -13.86 12.29 8.61
N SER A 395 -14.38 11.80 7.50
CA SER A 395 -13.58 11.15 6.45
C SER A 395 -12.57 12.12 5.85
N GLN A 396 -11.39 11.62 5.60
CA GLN A 396 -10.25 12.35 5.06
C GLN A 396 -9.50 11.48 4.04
N ARG A 397 -8.58 12.08 3.31
CA ARG A 397 -7.69 11.36 2.40
C ARG A 397 -6.61 10.63 3.21
N PHE A 398 -6.93 9.43 3.67
CA PHE A 398 -6.05 8.63 4.53
C PHE A 398 -4.90 8.03 3.73
N ARG A 399 -3.66 8.37 4.10
CA ARG A 399 -2.44 8.01 3.38
C ARG A 399 -1.74 6.77 3.95
N ALA A 400 -1.41 6.78 5.21
CA ALA A 400 -0.71 5.68 5.86
C ALA A 400 -1.46 5.17 7.08
N LEU A 401 -1.24 3.91 7.35
CA LEU A 401 -1.67 3.21 8.57
C LEU A 401 -0.44 2.59 9.21
N ALA A 402 -0.34 2.70 10.53
CA ALA A 402 0.70 2.03 11.31
C ALA A 402 0.14 1.63 12.69
N THR A 403 0.41 0.42 13.12
CA THR A 403 0.11 -0.02 14.49
C THR A 403 1.22 0.47 15.41
N GLY A 404 0.85 1.25 16.41
CA GLY A 404 1.79 1.73 17.41
C GLY A 404 2.13 0.67 18.45
N PRO A 405 3.21 0.87 19.24
CA PRO A 405 3.63 -0.08 20.27
C PRO A 405 2.63 -0.22 21.43
N ASP A 406 1.65 0.66 21.49
CA ASP A 406 0.53 0.62 22.43
C ASP A 406 -0.72 -0.11 21.88
N GLY A 407 -0.61 -0.72 20.70
CA GLY A 407 -1.70 -1.42 20.02
C GLY A 407 -2.73 -0.52 19.35
N SER A 408 -2.56 0.80 19.41
CA SER A 408 -3.46 1.74 18.71
C SER A 408 -3.12 1.82 17.23
N LEU A 409 -4.13 2.11 16.40
CA LEU A 409 -3.95 2.38 14.99
C LEU A 409 -3.67 3.88 14.77
N TYR A 410 -2.53 4.20 14.17
CA TYR A 410 -2.18 5.54 13.75
C TYR A 410 -2.47 5.73 12.27
N VAL A 411 -3.03 6.89 11.93
CA VAL A 411 -3.51 7.18 10.58
C VAL A 411 -3.02 8.55 10.15
N SER A 412 -2.30 8.64 9.06
CA SER A 412 -1.96 9.93 8.45
C SER A 412 -2.99 10.34 7.41
N SER A 413 -3.28 11.64 7.29
CA SER A 413 -4.17 12.19 6.28
C SER A 413 -3.50 13.32 5.48
N GLU A 414 -3.83 13.43 4.20
CA GLU A 414 -3.30 14.50 3.32
C GLU A 414 -3.78 15.90 3.73
N GLU A 415 -4.78 15.98 4.62
CA GLU A 415 -5.23 17.22 5.27
C GLU A 415 -4.27 17.72 6.35
N GLY A 416 -3.14 17.04 6.57
CA GLY A 416 -2.07 17.49 7.44
C GLY A 416 -2.20 17.04 8.89
N MET A 417 -2.78 15.87 9.12
CA MET A 417 -2.96 15.34 10.48
C MET A 417 -2.43 13.91 10.61
N ILE A 418 -1.98 13.58 11.81
CA ILE A 418 -1.78 12.21 12.27
C ILE A 418 -2.76 11.96 13.40
N HIS A 419 -3.63 10.99 13.19
CA HIS A 419 -4.66 10.56 14.13
C HIS A 419 -4.22 9.28 14.84
N LYS A 420 -4.71 9.09 16.06
CA LYS A 420 -4.61 7.85 16.82
C LYS A 420 -6.03 7.35 17.11
N LEU A 421 -6.27 6.10 16.78
CA LEU A 421 -7.51 5.38 17.03
C LEU A 421 -7.23 4.26 18.04
N THR A 422 -7.92 4.29 19.16
CA THR A 422 -7.75 3.29 20.23
C THR A 422 -9.09 2.61 20.48
N PRO A 423 -9.17 1.26 20.44
CA PRO A 423 -10.40 0.58 20.78
C PRO A 423 -10.77 0.85 22.25
N THR A 424 -12.07 1.06 22.51
CA THR A 424 -12.61 1.22 23.84
C THR A 424 -13.37 -0.03 24.24
N ASP A 425 -13.29 -0.42 25.52
CA ASP A 425 -13.98 -1.57 26.13
C ASP A 425 -15.51 -1.48 26.00
#